data_02198741d5bd1932322e02f4fcc58464
#
_entry.id   02198741d5bd1932322e02f4fcc58464
#
_cell.length_a   1.000
_cell.length_b   1.000
_cell.length_c   1.000
_cell.angle_alpha   90.00
_cell.angle_beta   90.00
_cell.angle_gamma   90.00
#
_symmetry.space_group_name_H-M   'P 1'
#
loop_
_entity.id
_entity.type
_entity.pdbx_description
1 polymer ?
#
loop_
_entity_poly.entity_id
_entity_poly.type
_entity_poly.pdbx_seq_one_letter_code
_entity_poly.pdbx_strand_id
1 'polypeptide(L)'
;LILFFILIFKEISNSIKANINVKGSVANRKYIVFFSLFTLIPSILISVFSLFIFSFALDKYFDQKITTAVNNSYQLARDYVNEKRNKIESDIILVAFDLNKNIKLSENKLVFQNYINNQRILRGLDQLHLINKRKEVIISAQGTDYIPIDDRAIDMVLDDDRPLKIINAFENYSGAIIKLPQYNDLFLYVIKYLDEDISKYLQESEEAINFYYTVEDQSTGIKISFALIYVILVSLLLFLSITIAIRFSSRFFVSIN
;
A
#
# COMPACT_ATOMS: atom_id res chain seq x y z
N LEU A 1 28.13 -20.82 1.06
CA LEU A 1 28.13 -21.30 2.44
C LEU A 1 29.02 -22.53 2.59
N ILE A 2 28.68 -23.63 1.91
CA ILE A 2 29.47 -24.89 1.95
C ILE A 2 30.93 -24.68 1.56
N LEU A 3 31.21 -23.88 0.54
CA LEU A 3 32.55 -23.54 0.08
C LEU A 3 33.35 -22.77 1.15
N PHE A 4 32.70 -21.87 1.91
CA PHE A 4 33.29 -21.12 3.01
C PHE A 4 33.65 -22.06 4.19
N PHE A 5 32.74 -22.97 4.56
CA PHE A 5 33.04 -23.97 5.59
C PHE A 5 34.17 -24.89 5.17
N ILE A 6 34.24 -25.30 3.91
CA ILE A 6 35.34 -26.10 3.37
C ILE A 6 36.66 -25.32 3.44
N LEU A 7 36.68 -24.01 3.11
CA LEU A 7 37.87 -23.19 3.22
C LEU A 7 38.34 -23.03 4.66
N ILE A 8 37.41 -22.77 5.60
CA ILE A 8 37.73 -22.69 7.03
C ILE A 8 38.30 -23.99 7.52
N PHE A 9 37.64 -25.11 7.21
CA PHE A 9 38.11 -26.45 7.62
C PHE A 9 39.46 -26.80 7.01
N LYS A 10 39.69 -26.43 5.74
CA LYS A 10 40.97 -26.62 5.05
C LYS A 10 42.08 -25.80 5.70
N GLU A 11 41.81 -24.51 6.04
CA GLU A 11 42.78 -23.63 6.68
C GLU A 11 43.16 -24.13 8.09
N ILE A 12 42.19 -24.55 8.89
CA ILE A 12 42.41 -25.17 10.20
C ILE A 12 43.21 -26.45 10.04
N SER A 13 42.84 -27.31 9.09
CA SER A 13 43.52 -28.60 8.83
C SER A 13 44.98 -28.38 8.37
N ASN A 14 45.24 -27.43 7.48
CA ASN A 14 46.54 -27.09 7.00
C ASN A 14 47.44 -26.51 8.13
N SER A 15 46.88 -25.61 8.95
CA SER A 15 47.59 -25.05 10.10
C SER A 15 47.95 -26.14 11.13
N ILE A 16 47.07 -27.11 11.34
CA ILE A 16 47.36 -28.24 12.21
C ILE A 16 48.45 -29.16 11.63
N LYS A 17 48.44 -29.41 10.31
CA LYS A 17 49.46 -30.24 9.63
C LYS A 17 50.81 -29.57 9.55
N ALA A 18 50.90 -28.29 9.29
CA ALA A 18 52.16 -27.52 9.20
C ALA A 18 52.95 -27.51 10.50
N ASN A 19 52.31 -27.70 11.65
CA ASN A 19 52.93 -27.62 12.98
C ASN A 19 53.27 -29.00 13.58
N ILE A 20 53.10 -30.10 12.85
CA ILE A 20 53.25 -31.49 13.39
C ILE A 20 54.73 -31.76 13.80
N ASN A 21 55.71 -31.13 13.19
CA ASN A 21 57.14 -31.43 13.38
C ASN A 21 57.88 -30.48 14.31
N VAL A 22 57.19 -29.54 14.99
CA VAL A 22 57.82 -28.56 15.89
C VAL A 22 57.60 -28.96 17.36
N LYS A 23 58.65 -28.88 18.20
CA LYS A 23 58.49 -29.02 19.65
C LYS A 23 57.47 -28.01 20.15
N GLY A 24 56.41 -28.51 20.82
CA GLY A 24 55.26 -27.64 21.21
C GLY A 24 54.02 -27.73 20.34
N SER A 25 54.05 -28.55 19.25
CA SER A 25 52.95 -28.69 18.30
C SER A 25 51.63 -29.15 18.94
N VAL A 26 51.66 -30.01 19.93
CA VAL A 26 50.50 -30.48 20.67
C VAL A 26 49.80 -29.37 21.45
N ALA A 27 50.59 -28.50 22.11
CA ALA A 27 50.07 -27.37 22.87
C ALA A 27 49.46 -26.35 21.90
N ASN A 28 50.17 -25.97 20.82
CA ASN A 28 49.68 -25.07 19.79
C ASN A 28 48.36 -25.53 19.20
N ARG A 29 48.25 -26.82 18.88
CA ARG A 29 46.98 -27.45 18.37
C ARG A 29 45.82 -27.32 19.37
N LYS A 30 46.09 -27.58 20.67
CA LYS A 30 45.06 -27.42 21.71
C LYS A 30 44.59 -25.97 21.83
N TYR A 31 45.50 -25.01 21.76
CA TYR A 31 45.18 -23.57 21.80
C TYR A 31 44.34 -23.13 20.57
N ILE A 32 44.72 -23.53 19.37
CA ILE A 32 43.95 -23.23 18.15
C ILE A 32 42.51 -23.77 18.26
N VAL A 33 42.36 -25.02 18.68
CA VAL A 33 41.06 -25.64 18.86
C VAL A 33 40.25 -24.91 19.94
N PHE A 34 40.89 -24.62 21.09
CA PHE A 34 40.24 -23.93 22.18
C PHE A 34 39.77 -22.50 21.77
N PHE A 35 40.62 -21.70 21.15
CA PHE A 35 40.22 -20.37 20.67
C PHE A 35 39.17 -20.44 19.58
N SER A 36 39.27 -21.37 18.66
CA SER A 36 38.22 -21.57 17.63
C SER A 36 36.88 -21.93 18.25
N LEU A 37 36.87 -22.81 19.25
CA LEU A 37 35.65 -23.20 19.95
C LEU A 37 35.08 -22.03 20.78
N PHE A 38 35.96 -21.28 21.45
CA PHE A 38 35.59 -20.14 22.27
C PHE A 38 34.99 -18.99 21.45
N THR A 39 35.39 -18.81 20.19
CA THR A 39 34.79 -17.83 19.29
C THR A 39 33.54 -18.36 18.58
N LEU A 40 33.51 -19.64 18.29
CA LEU A 40 32.42 -20.26 17.53
C LEU A 40 31.12 -20.37 18.36
N ILE A 41 31.20 -20.74 19.63
CA ILE A 41 30.03 -20.93 20.50
C ILE A 41 29.24 -19.57 20.65
N PRO A 42 29.87 -18.46 21.08
CA PRO A 42 29.18 -17.18 21.18
C PRO A 42 28.61 -16.71 19.83
N SER A 43 29.34 -16.92 18.74
CA SER A 43 28.89 -16.52 17.40
C SER A 43 27.63 -17.26 16.98
N ILE A 44 27.54 -18.57 17.23
CA ILE A 44 26.33 -19.34 16.95
C ILE A 44 25.17 -18.87 17.83
N LEU A 45 25.41 -18.64 19.13
CA LEU A 45 24.38 -18.18 20.05
C LEU A 45 23.82 -16.81 19.61
N ILE A 46 24.70 -15.85 19.27
CA ILE A 46 24.29 -14.55 18.78
C ILE A 46 23.51 -14.68 17.46
N SER A 47 23.94 -15.56 16.55
CA SER A 47 23.25 -15.83 15.29
C SER A 47 21.83 -16.31 15.50
N VAL A 48 21.67 -17.35 16.31
CA VAL A 48 20.34 -17.93 16.60
C VAL A 48 19.44 -16.90 17.28
N PHE A 49 19.99 -16.16 18.25
CA PHE A 49 19.22 -15.15 18.97
C PHE A 49 18.80 -13.97 18.05
N SER A 50 19.69 -13.51 17.18
CA SER A 50 19.37 -12.44 16.21
C SER A 50 18.31 -12.87 15.20
N LEU A 51 18.40 -14.10 14.69
CA LEU A 51 17.37 -14.65 13.80
C LEU A 51 16.02 -14.78 14.51
N PHE A 52 16.03 -15.21 15.77
CA PHE A 52 14.82 -15.30 16.58
C PHE A 52 14.18 -13.93 16.80
N ILE A 53 14.97 -12.90 17.20
CA ILE A 53 14.46 -11.53 17.39
C ILE A 53 13.92 -10.99 16.10
N PHE A 54 14.62 -11.17 14.98
CA PHE A 54 14.18 -10.67 13.67
C PHE A 54 12.86 -11.33 13.24
N SER A 55 12.75 -12.65 13.38
CA SER A 55 11.50 -13.36 13.08
C SER A 55 10.35 -12.86 13.96
N PHE A 56 10.59 -12.72 15.26
CA PHE A 56 9.60 -12.20 16.20
C PHE A 56 9.18 -10.76 15.88
N ALA A 57 10.13 -9.89 15.53
CA ALA A 57 9.84 -8.51 15.14
C ALA A 57 9.00 -8.42 13.88
N LEU A 58 9.30 -9.25 12.85
CA LEU A 58 8.49 -9.35 11.64
C LEU A 58 7.08 -9.85 11.94
N ASP A 59 6.95 -10.94 12.70
CA ASP A 59 5.65 -11.49 13.05
C ASP A 59 4.81 -10.47 13.85
N LYS A 60 5.45 -9.69 14.73
CA LYS A 60 4.80 -8.63 15.47
C LYS A 60 4.38 -7.44 14.60
N TYR A 61 5.18 -7.11 13.59
CA TYR A 61 4.84 -6.07 12.61
C TYR A 61 3.60 -6.44 11.78
N PHE A 62 3.48 -7.72 11.41
CA PHE A 62 2.30 -8.27 10.70
C PHE A 62 1.21 -8.77 11.65
N ASP A 63 1.16 -8.27 12.88
CA ASP A 63 0.12 -8.63 13.85
C ASP A 63 -1.27 -8.31 13.28
N GLN A 64 -2.18 -9.22 13.48
CA GLN A 64 -3.59 -9.15 13.06
C GLN A 64 -4.27 -7.82 13.44
N LYS A 65 -3.84 -7.19 14.54
CA LYS A 65 -4.38 -5.89 14.98
C LYS A 65 -4.06 -4.75 14.01
N ILE A 66 -2.83 -4.73 13.45
CA ILE A 66 -2.43 -3.70 12.46
C ILE A 66 -3.21 -3.92 11.17
N THR A 67 -3.26 -5.17 10.69
CA THR A 67 -4.05 -5.56 9.51
C THR A 67 -5.52 -5.17 9.67
N THR A 68 -6.11 -5.47 10.82
CA THR A 68 -7.50 -5.12 11.10
C THR A 68 -7.72 -3.60 11.12
N ALA A 69 -6.82 -2.83 11.73
CA ALA A 69 -6.93 -1.38 11.77
C ALA A 69 -6.85 -0.74 10.38
N VAL A 70 -5.90 -1.18 9.56
CA VAL A 70 -5.73 -0.70 8.18
C VAL A 70 -6.94 -1.05 7.33
N ASN A 71 -7.40 -2.31 7.38
CA ASN A 71 -8.59 -2.75 6.66
C ASN A 71 -9.86 -2.00 7.09
N ASN A 72 -10.05 -1.76 8.40
CA ASN A 72 -11.20 -1.01 8.89
C ASN A 72 -11.17 0.45 8.43
N SER A 73 -9.99 1.08 8.40
CA SER A 73 -9.84 2.45 7.89
C SER A 73 -10.22 2.55 6.41
N TYR A 74 -9.78 1.59 5.60
CA TYR A 74 -10.15 1.50 4.19
C TYR A 74 -11.65 1.27 4.00
N GLN A 75 -12.22 0.32 4.75
CA GLN A 75 -13.66 0.06 4.68
C GLN A 75 -14.48 1.30 5.05
N LEU A 76 -14.09 2.02 6.08
CA LEU A 76 -14.77 3.25 6.49
C LEU A 76 -14.73 4.31 5.38
N ALA A 77 -13.57 4.54 4.76
CA ALA A 77 -13.43 5.48 3.66
C ALA A 77 -14.26 5.05 2.44
N ARG A 78 -14.25 3.76 2.11
CA ARG A 78 -15.05 3.17 1.03
C ARG A 78 -16.55 3.30 1.29
N ASP A 79 -16.99 3.04 2.51
CA ASP A 79 -18.40 3.13 2.90
C ASP A 79 -18.88 4.59 2.83
N TYR A 80 -18.05 5.55 3.22
CA TYR A 80 -18.34 6.98 3.05
C TYR A 80 -18.56 7.33 1.56
N VAL A 81 -17.66 6.91 0.68
CA VAL A 81 -17.81 7.15 -0.77
C VAL A 81 -19.10 6.51 -1.31
N ASN A 82 -19.41 5.27 -0.88
CA ASN A 82 -20.62 4.57 -1.28
C ASN A 82 -21.89 5.26 -0.74
N GLU A 83 -21.86 5.77 0.48
CA GLU A 83 -22.96 6.56 1.04
C GLU A 83 -23.22 7.82 0.21
N LYS A 84 -22.17 8.58 -0.13
CA LYS A 84 -22.30 9.78 -0.98
C LYS A 84 -22.83 9.43 -2.37
N ARG A 85 -22.37 8.31 -2.93
CA ARG A 85 -22.87 7.77 -4.19
C ARG A 85 -24.36 7.44 -4.16
N ASN A 86 -24.83 6.77 -3.12
CA ASN A 86 -26.23 6.40 -2.99
C ASN A 86 -27.10 7.63 -2.72
N LYS A 87 -26.56 8.60 -1.98
CA LYS A 87 -27.26 9.86 -1.74
C LYS A 87 -27.46 10.66 -3.02
N ILE A 88 -26.44 10.81 -3.88
CA ILE A 88 -26.56 11.56 -5.14
C ILE A 88 -27.55 10.90 -6.10
N GLU A 89 -27.65 9.56 -6.09
CA GLU A 89 -28.67 8.81 -6.85
C GLU A 89 -30.08 9.18 -6.39
N SER A 90 -30.33 9.20 -5.09
CA SER A 90 -31.61 9.61 -4.54
C SER A 90 -31.92 11.08 -4.85
N ASP A 91 -30.91 11.97 -4.71
CA ASP A 91 -31.07 13.38 -4.95
C ASP A 91 -31.41 13.68 -6.43
N ILE A 92 -30.76 13.03 -7.40
CA ILE A 92 -31.05 13.24 -8.82
C ILE A 92 -32.45 12.75 -9.20
N ILE A 93 -32.91 11.62 -8.66
CA ILE A 93 -34.26 11.09 -8.88
C ILE A 93 -35.29 12.12 -8.36
N LEU A 94 -35.09 12.64 -7.17
CA LEU A 94 -35.98 13.63 -6.57
C LEU A 94 -35.99 14.95 -7.36
N VAL A 95 -34.82 15.42 -7.83
CA VAL A 95 -34.75 16.59 -8.70
C VAL A 95 -35.50 16.35 -10.01
N ALA A 96 -35.27 15.21 -10.66
CA ALA A 96 -35.96 14.83 -11.90
C ALA A 96 -37.47 14.77 -11.72
N PHE A 97 -37.94 14.20 -10.60
CA PHE A 97 -39.38 14.18 -10.26
C PHE A 97 -39.94 15.59 -10.08
N ASP A 98 -39.26 16.45 -9.32
CA ASP A 98 -39.70 17.83 -9.09
C ASP A 98 -39.70 18.67 -10.36
N LEU A 99 -38.71 18.47 -11.25
CA LEU A 99 -38.65 19.13 -12.57
C LEU A 99 -39.85 18.67 -13.43
N ASN A 100 -40.10 17.37 -13.53
CA ASN A 100 -41.19 16.81 -14.31
C ASN A 100 -42.56 17.33 -13.82
N LYS A 101 -42.75 17.47 -12.51
CA LYS A 101 -43.96 18.01 -11.92
C LYS A 101 -44.18 19.48 -12.26
N ASN A 102 -43.12 20.26 -12.44
CA ASN A 102 -43.15 21.70 -12.65
C ASN A 102 -42.68 22.10 -14.04
N ILE A 103 -42.97 21.31 -15.05
CA ILE A 103 -42.51 21.51 -16.44
C ILE A 103 -42.86 22.89 -17.00
N LYS A 104 -44.00 23.48 -16.61
CA LYS A 104 -44.44 24.81 -17.05
C LYS A 104 -43.45 25.92 -16.68
N LEU A 105 -42.63 25.71 -15.65
CA LEU A 105 -41.63 26.70 -15.28
C LEU A 105 -40.51 26.84 -16.33
N SER A 106 -40.34 25.84 -17.20
CA SER A 106 -39.34 25.86 -18.28
C SER A 106 -39.67 26.86 -19.38
N GLU A 107 -40.91 27.36 -19.47
CA GLU A 107 -41.32 28.39 -20.41
C GLU A 107 -40.64 29.75 -20.14
N ASN A 108 -40.25 30.00 -18.87
CA ASN A 108 -39.54 31.23 -18.51
C ASN A 108 -38.13 30.86 -18.00
N LYS A 109 -37.13 31.19 -18.80
CA LYS A 109 -35.72 30.82 -18.53
C LYS A 109 -35.22 31.31 -17.17
N LEU A 110 -35.53 32.54 -16.75
CA LEU A 110 -35.08 33.09 -15.47
C LEU A 110 -35.76 32.41 -14.29
N VAL A 111 -37.06 32.19 -14.37
CA VAL A 111 -37.81 31.48 -13.32
C VAL A 111 -37.32 30.05 -13.19
N PHE A 112 -37.08 29.41 -14.31
CA PHE A 112 -36.59 28.04 -14.33
C PHE A 112 -35.16 27.93 -13.80
N GLN A 113 -34.27 28.83 -14.14
CA GLN A 113 -32.91 28.88 -13.60
C GLN A 113 -32.91 29.06 -12.08
N ASN A 114 -33.74 29.97 -11.56
CA ASN A 114 -33.89 30.14 -10.12
C ASN A 114 -34.46 28.87 -9.44
N TYR A 115 -35.41 28.19 -10.08
CA TYR A 115 -35.98 26.97 -9.58
C TYR A 115 -34.91 25.86 -9.51
N ILE A 116 -34.12 25.68 -10.55
CA ILE A 116 -33.01 24.72 -10.61
C ILE A 116 -31.98 25.02 -9.51
N ASN A 117 -31.64 26.30 -9.33
CA ASN A 117 -30.70 26.73 -8.28
C ASN A 117 -31.27 26.44 -6.88
N ASN A 118 -32.55 26.62 -6.64
CA ASN A 118 -33.19 26.25 -5.39
C ASN A 118 -33.17 24.75 -5.16
N GLN A 119 -33.39 23.94 -6.19
CA GLN A 119 -33.26 22.47 -6.10
C GLN A 119 -31.83 22.06 -5.74
N ARG A 120 -30.80 22.70 -6.33
CA ARG A 120 -29.41 22.49 -6.02
C ARG A 120 -29.11 22.75 -4.54
N ILE A 121 -29.54 23.94 -4.05
CA ILE A 121 -29.29 24.37 -2.65
C ILE A 121 -30.02 23.45 -1.66
N LEU A 122 -31.30 23.15 -1.92
CA LEU A 122 -32.12 22.32 -1.04
C LEU A 122 -31.54 20.94 -0.80
N ARG A 123 -30.85 20.35 -1.80
CA ARG A 123 -30.25 19.04 -1.71
C ARG A 123 -28.74 19.07 -1.41
N GLY A 124 -28.19 20.28 -1.25
CA GLY A 124 -26.78 20.48 -0.98
C GLY A 124 -25.89 19.93 -2.10
N LEU A 125 -26.35 20.04 -3.35
CA LEU A 125 -25.56 19.72 -4.53
C LEU A 125 -24.62 20.87 -4.86
N ASP A 126 -23.42 20.57 -5.34
CA ASP A 126 -22.44 21.58 -5.71
C ASP A 126 -22.70 22.09 -7.13
N GLN A 127 -23.12 21.19 -8.03
CA GLN A 127 -23.47 21.55 -9.41
C GLN A 127 -24.77 20.87 -9.83
N LEU A 128 -25.54 21.57 -10.67
CA LEU A 128 -26.75 21.05 -11.31
C LEU A 128 -26.88 21.68 -12.69
N HIS A 129 -26.89 20.82 -13.72
CA HIS A 129 -26.95 21.23 -15.12
C HIS A 129 -28.01 20.43 -15.88
N LEU A 130 -28.65 21.09 -16.85
CA LEU A 130 -29.38 20.42 -17.92
C LEU A 130 -28.53 20.48 -19.17
N ILE A 131 -28.20 19.32 -19.72
CA ILE A 131 -27.33 19.19 -20.88
C ILE A 131 -28.06 18.45 -22.02
N ASN A 132 -27.63 18.67 -23.25
CA ASN A 132 -28.13 17.94 -24.40
C ASN A 132 -27.25 16.71 -24.72
N LYS A 133 -27.62 15.94 -25.73
CA LYS A 133 -26.83 14.78 -26.20
C LYS A 133 -25.39 15.13 -26.63
N ARG A 134 -25.12 16.39 -27.00
CA ARG A 134 -23.78 16.88 -27.36
C ARG A 134 -22.99 17.35 -26.14
N LYS A 135 -23.53 17.16 -24.94
CA LYS A 135 -22.93 17.62 -23.67
C LYS A 135 -22.89 19.15 -23.53
N GLU A 136 -23.64 19.88 -24.37
CA GLU A 136 -23.74 21.33 -24.28
C GLU A 136 -24.70 21.68 -23.14
N VAL A 137 -24.28 22.60 -22.28
CA VAL A 137 -25.11 23.06 -21.16
C VAL A 137 -26.21 23.98 -21.67
N ILE A 138 -27.44 23.56 -21.51
CA ILE A 138 -28.63 24.35 -21.89
C ILE A 138 -29.01 25.31 -20.76
N ILE A 139 -29.02 24.79 -19.53
CA ILE A 139 -29.28 25.58 -18.32
C ILE A 139 -28.39 25.04 -17.19
N SER A 140 -27.84 25.98 -16.41
CA SER A 140 -27.01 25.70 -15.24
C SER A 140 -27.57 26.45 -14.03
N ALA A 141 -27.48 25.84 -12.86
CA ALA A 141 -27.66 26.53 -11.60
C ALA A 141 -26.61 27.66 -11.45
N GLN A 142 -27.00 28.75 -10.79
CA GLN A 142 -26.12 29.92 -10.67
C GLN A 142 -24.82 29.61 -9.93
N GLY A 143 -23.71 30.18 -10.43
CA GLY A 143 -22.41 30.14 -9.76
C GLY A 143 -21.74 28.77 -9.77
N THR A 144 -22.11 27.90 -10.72
CA THR A 144 -21.50 26.57 -10.85
C THR A 144 -20.73 26.44 -12.16
N ASP A 145 -19.48 25.96 -12.07
CA ASP A 145 -18.68 25.58 -13.22
C ASP A 145 -19.12 24.20 -13.73
N TYR A 146 -19.01 23.98 -15.05
CA TYR A 146 -19.38 22.70 -15.65
C TYR A 146 -18.16 21.78 -15.74
N ILE A 147 -18.25 20.62 -15.09
CA ILE A 147 -17.30 19.54 -15.29
C ILE A 147 -17.78 18.65 -16.43
N PRO A 148 -17.03 18.54 -17.54
CA PRO A 148 -17.44 17.74 -18.69
C PRO A 148 -17.65 16.28 -18.33
N ILE A 149 -18.74 15.71 -18.84
CA ILE A 149 -19.05 14.28 -18.65
C ILE A 149 -18.37 13.42 -19.73
N ASP A 150 -18.01 12.17 -19.38
CA ASP A 150 -17.48 11.18 -20.35
C ASP A 150 -18.53 10.88 -21.44
N ASP A 151 -18.06 10.64 -22.67
CA ASP A 151 -18.94 10.32 -23.82
C ASP A 151 -19.77 9.05 -23.57
N ARG A 152 -19.17 8.05 -22.96
CA ARG A 152 -19.82 6.78 -22.63
C ARG A 152 -21.00 6.94 -21.65
N ALA A 153 -20.96 7.96 -20.79
CA ALA A 153 -22.02 8.17 -19.80
C ALA A 153 -23.34 8.53 -20.44
N ILE A 154 -23.34 9.32 -21.53
CA ILE A 154 -24.55 9.65 -22.28
C ILE A 154 -25.13 8.39 -22.95
N ASP A 155 -24.28 7.58 -23.60
CA ASP A 155 -24.71 6.38 -24.28
C ASP A 155 -25.34 5.37 -23.29
N MET A 156 -24.72 5.20 -22.11
CA MET A 156 -25.24 4.32 -21.07
C MET A 156 -26.60 4.73 -20.53
N VAL A 157 -26.88 6.03 -20.44
CA VAL A 157 -28.16 6.55 -19.94
C VAL A 157 -29.24 6.56 -21.02
N LEU A 158 -28.87 6.51 -22.30
CA LEU A 158 -29.84 6.39 -23.39
C LEU A 158 -30.58 5.05 -23.39
N ASP A 159 -29.92 3.99 -22.97
CA ASP A 159 -30.42 2.63 -22.97
C ASP A 159 -31.11 2.22 -21.65
N ASP A 160 -30.98 3.05 -20.59
CA ASP A 160 -31.53 2.75 -19.26
C ASP A 160 -32.19 4.00 -18.64
N ASP A 161 -33.43 3.84 -18.18
CA ASP A 161 -34.16 4.92 -17.49
C ASP A 161 -33.67 5.20 -16.05
N ARG A 162 -32.72 4.38 -15.56
CA ARG A 162 -32.12 4.56 -14.24
C ARG A 162 -30.98 5.60 -14.27
N PRO A 163 -30.77 6.33 -13.17
CA PRO A 163 -29.64 7.25 -13.11
C PRO A 163 -28.31 6.50 -13.18
N LEU A 164 -27.41 6.98 -14.03
CA LEU A 164 -26.03 6.53 -14.04
C LEU A 164 -25.25 7.30 -12.96
N LYS A 165 -24.60 6.57 -12.08
CA LYS A 165 -23.72 7.14 -11.05
C LYS A 165 -22.28 7.20 -11.57
N ILE A 166 -21.69 8.36 -11.43
CA ILE A 166 -20.31 8.63 -11.82
C ILE A 166 -19.53 8.94 -10.56
N ILE A 167 -18.43 8.24 -10.34
CA ILE A 167 -17.48 8.56 -9.27
C ILE A 167 -16.14 8.85 -9.92
N ASN A 168 -15.60 10.01 -9.62
CA ASN A 168 -14.22 10.30 -9.88
C ASN A 168 -13.55 10.66 -8.54
N ALA A 169 -13.05 9.63 -7.85
CA ALA A 169 -12.36 9.79 -6.57
C ALA A 169 -11.05 10.60 -6.73
N PHE A 170 -10.43 10.57 -7.91
CA PHE A 170 -9.22 11.35 -8.19
C PHE A 170 -9.50 12.85 -8.35
N GLU A 171 -10.70 13.21 -8.80
CA GLU A 171 -11.15 14.59 -8.95
C GLU A 171 -12.09 15.03 -7.82
N ASN A 172 -12.15 14.23 -6.75
CA ASN A 172 -12.89 14.49 -5.52
C ASN A 172 -14.37 14.79 -5.73
N TYR A 173 -15.06 14.14 -6.68
CA TYR A 173 -16.48 14.32 -6.85
C TYR A 173 -17.25 13.02 -7.08
N SER A 174 -18.53 13.07 -6.71
CA SER A 174 -19.55 12.09 -7.07
C SER A 174 -20.56 12.78 -7.95
N GLY A 175 -20.88 12.21 -9.10
CA GLY A 175 -21.85 12.73 -10.04
C GLY A 175 -22.94 11.71 -10.34
N ALA A 176 -24.05 12.20 -10.86
CA ALA A 176 -25.11 11.38 -11.44
C ALA A 176 -25.72 12.06 -12.65
N ILE A 177 -26.15 11.27 -13.61
CA ILE A 177 -26.87 11.74 -14.80
C ILE A 177 -28.11 10.88 -15.02
N ILE A 178 -29.21 11.49 -15.42
CA ILE A 178 -30.47 10.83 -15.78
C ILE A 178 -31.11 11.55 -16.97
N LYS A 179 -31.77 10.80 -17.83
CA LYS A 179 -32.56 11.34 -18.95
C LYS A 179 -33.86 11.95 -18.44
N LEU A 180 -34.24 13.10 -19.01
CA LEU A 180 -35.53 13.77 -18.74
C LEU A 180 -36.44 13.70 -19.99
N PRO A 181 -37.30 12.66 -20.13
CA PRO A 181 -38.07 12.46 -21.34
C PRO A 181 -39.01 13.62 -21.65
N GLN A 182 -39.51 14.33 -20.62
CA GLN A 182 -40.46 15.45 -20.79
C GLN A 182 -39.79 16.76 -21.24
N TYR A 183 -38.45 16.82 -21.27
CA TYR A 183 -37.65 17.99 -21.64
C TYR A 183 -36.92 17.81 -22.97
N ASN A 184 -37.59 17.24 -23.98
CA ASN A 184 -37.02 17.06 -25.33
C ASN A 184 -35.65 16.37 -25.33
N ASP A 185 -35.55 15.24 -24.62
CA ASP A 185 -34.32 14.45 -24.52
C ASP A 185 -33.13 15.18 -23.88
N LEU A 186 -33.39 16.13 -22.98
CA LEU A 186 -32.35 16.66 -22.13
C LEU A 186 -31.96 15.67 -21.02
N PHE A 187 -30.76 15.84 -20.51
CA PHE A 187 -30.22 15.10 -19.39
C PHE A 187 -30.03 16.01 -18.20
N LEU A 188 -30.45 15.56 -17.05
CA LEU A 188 -30.12 16.18 -15.77
C LEU A 188 -28.77 15.63 -15.33
N TYR A 189 -27.81 16.48 -15.06
CA TYR A 189 -26.50 16.17 -14.54
C TYR A 189 -26.24 16.91 -13.24
N VAL A 190 -25.90 16.17 -12.19
CA VAL A 190 -25.63 16.71 -10.85
C VAL A 190 -24.28 16.25 -10.35
N ILE A 191 -23.62 17.13 -9.58
CA ILE A 191 -22.34 16.85 -8.95
C ILE A 191 -22.38 17.25 -7.49
N LYS A 192 -21.75 16.41 -6.68
CA LYS A 192 -21.40 16.70 -5.30
C LYS A 192 -19.93 16.41 -5.06
N TYR A 193 -19.21 17.41 -4.56
CA TYR A 193 -17.82 17.22 -4.19
C TYR A 193 -17.70 16.29 -2.97
N LEU A 194 -16.70 15.44 -3.01
CA LEU A 194 -16.29 14.62 -1.88
C LEU A 194 -15.39 15.47 -0.98
N ASP A 195 -15.31 15.10 0.26
CA ASP A 195 -14.34 15.65 1.18
C ASP A 195 -12.93 15.27 0.73
N GLU A 196 -12.07 16.27 0.49
CA GLU A 196 -10.69 16.04 0.02
C GLU A 196 -9.90 15.16 0.97
N ASP A 197 -10.08 15.34 2.26
CA ASP A 197 -9.40 14.52 3.26
C ASP A 197 -9.81 13.05 3.15
N ILE A 198 -11.10 12.77 2.93
CA ILE A 198 -11.59 11.39 2.81
C ILE A 198 -11.10 10.74 1.50
N SER A 199 -11.11 11.46 0.39
CA SER A 199 -10.58 10.94 -0.88
C SER A 199 -9.09 10.62 -0.77
N LYS A 200 -8.33 11.49 -0.13
CA LYS A 200 -6.91 11.30 0.14
C LYS A 200 -6.68 10.09 1.07
N TYR A 201 -7.45 9.98 2.16
CA TYR A 201 -7.38 8.83 3.06
C TYR A 201 -7.73 7.51 2.37
N LEU A 202 -8.67 7.52 1.44
CA LEU A 202 -9.01 6.32 0.68
C LEU A 202 -7.82 5.86 -0.16
N GLN A 203 -7.18 6.78 -0.88
CA GLN A 203 -6.00 6.48 -1.70
C GLN A 203 -4.82 6.03 -0.85
N GLU A 204 -4.48 6.77 0.20
CA GLU A 204 -3.38 6.43 1.12
C GLU A 204 -3.62 5.07 1.81
N SER A 205 -4.87 4.78 2.19
CA SER A 205 -5.24 3.50 2.79
C SER A 205 -5.13 2.35 1.79
N GLU A 206 -5.52 2.55 0.53
CA GLU A 206 -5.40 1.54 -0.52
C GLU A 206 -3.92 1.22 -0.82
N GLU A 207 -3.08 2.25 -0.92
CA GLU A 207 -1.64 2.10 -1.09
C GLU A 207 -1.01 1.37 0.12
N ALA A 208 -1.40 1.74 1.33
CA ALA A 208 -0.91 1.10 2.56
C ALA A 208 -1.33 -0.37 2.65
N ILE A 209 -2.56 -0.71 2.26
CA ILE A 209 -3.05 -2.08 2.22
C ILE A 209 -2.28 -2.90 1.19
N ASN A 210 -2.12 -2.38 -0.03
CA ASN A 210 -1.39 -3.06 -1.09
C ASN A 210 0.08 -3.29 -0.71
N PHE A 211 0.71 -2.29 -0.11
CA PHE A 211 2.06 -2.42 0.44
C PHE A 211 2.11 -3.48 1.54
N TYR A 212 1.18 -3.43 2.49
CA TYR A 212 1.11 -4.38 3.60
C TYR A 212 1.01 -5.83 3.10
N TYR A 213 0.04 -6.13 2.23
CA TYR A 213 -0.13 -7.48 1.69
C TYR A 213 1.05 -7.95 0.83
N THR A 214 1.67 -7.03 0.09
CA THR A 214 2.87 -7.35 -0.69
C THR A 214 4.03 -7.78 0.22
N VAL A 215 4.25 -7.05 1.32
CA VAL A 215 5.32 -7.35 2.27
C VAL A 215 4.98 -8.59 3.12
N GLU A 216 3.71 -8.78 3.50
CA GLU A 216 3.24 -9.98 4.20
C GLU A 216 3.45 -11.24 3.36
N ASP A 217 3.06 -11.21 2.09
CA ASP A 217 3.24 -12.34 1.16
C ASP A 217 4.74 -12.65 0.93
N GLN A 218 5.59 -11.63 0.93
CA GLN A 218 7.04 -11.77 0.82
C GLN A 218 7.75 -12.01 2.15
N SER A 219 7.05 -12.03 3.28
CA SER A 219 7.66 -12.12 4.61
C SER A 219 8.58 -13.33 4.78
N THR A 220 8.19 -14.49 4.25
CA THR A 220 9.01 -15.70 4.26
C THR A 220 10.30 -15.53 3.44
N GLY A 221 10.22 -14.90 2.26
CA GLY A 221 11.38 -14.58 1.44
C GLY A 221 12.33 -13.60 2.13
N ILE A 222 11.78 -12.59 2.81
CA ILE A 222 12.55 -11.62 3.62
C ILE A 222 13.28 -12.32 4.75
N LYS A 223 12.61 -13.22 5.49
CA LYS A 223 13.22 -14.02 6.57
C LYS A 223 14.37 -14.87 6.04
N ILE A 224 14.18 -15.57 4.92
CA ILE A 224 15.21 -16.40 4.29
C ILE A 224 16.39 -15.55 3.82
N SER A 225 16.14 -14.42 3.15
CA SER A 225 17.19 -13.51 2.68
C SER A 225 18.01 -12.95 3.83
N PHE A 226 17.35 -12.52 4.90
CA PHE A 226 18.02 -12.04 6.11
C PHE A 226 18.87 -13.14 6.75
N ALA A 227 18.34 -14.37 6.88
CA ALA A 227 19.07 -15.49 7.42
C ALA A 227 20.33 -15.80 6.59
N LEU A 228 20.23 -15.77 5.25
CA LEU A 228 21.37 -16.01 4.36
C LEU A 228 22.45 -14.93 4.51
N ILE A 229 22.07 -13.65 4.52
CA ILE A 229 23.00 -12.53 4.71
C ILE A 229 23.69 -12.65 6.07
N TYR A 230 22.91 -12.97 7.11
CA TYR A 230 23.42 -13.09 8.45
C TYR A 230 24.42 -14.25 8.59
N VAL A 231 24.13 -15.40 8.01
CA VAL A 231 25.04 -16.58 8.00
C VAL A 231 26.33 -16.27 7.24
N ILE A 232 26.26 -15.54 6.11
CA ILE A 232 27.44 -15.11 5.37
C ILE A 232 28.31 -14.21 6.26
N LEU A 233 27.72 -13.19 6.90
CA LEU A 233 28.41 -12.23 7.74
C LEU A 233 29.10 -12.94 8.94
N VAL A 234 28.37 -13.82 9.62
CA VAL A 234 28.91 -14.60 10.74
C VAL A 234 30.03 -15.53 10.30
N SER A 235 29.89 -16.18 9.13
CA SER A 235 30.94 -17.04 8.57
C SER A 235 32.21 -16.23 8.28
N LEU A 236 32.08 -15.01 7.78
CA LEU A 236 33.21 -14.11 7.49
C LEU A 236 33.90 -13.66 8.78
N LEU A 237 33.16 -13.32 9.82
CA LEU A 237 33.69 -12.97 11.15
C LEU A 237 34.40 -14.16 11.80
N LEU A 238 33.85 -15.38 11.70
CA LEU A 238 34.49 -16.59 12.19
C LEU A 238 35.81 -16.86 11.47
N PHE A 239 35.84 -16.73 10.13
CA PHE A 239 37.06 -16.88 9.34
C PHE A 239 38.14 -15.90 9.79
N LEU A 240 37.79 -14.62 9.98
CA LEU A 240 38.68 -13.58 10.46
C LEU A 240 39.21 -13.93 11.86
N SER A 241 38.35 -14.31 12.79
CA SER A 241 38.71 -14.69 14.16
C SER A 241 39.65 -15.89 14.20
N ILE A 242 39.40 -16.92 13.41
CA ILE A 242 40.27 -18.11 13.32
C ILE A 242 41.64 -17.73 12.74
N THR A 243 41.64 -16.90 11.69
CA THR A 243 42.92 -16.44 11.08
C THR A 243 43.78 -15.63 12.06
N ILE A 244 43.14 -14.74 12.85
CA ILE A 244 43.82 -13.99 13.91
C ILE A 244 44.32 -14.95 14.99
N ALA A 245 43.53 -15.89 15.46
CA ALA A 245 43.88 -16.87 16.47
C ALA A 245 45.10 -17.69 16.04
N ILE A 246 45.13 -18.18 14.79
CA ILE A 246 46.25 -18.93 14.23
C ILE A 246 47.53 -18.08 14.19
N ARG A 247 47.46 -16.85 13.70
CA ARG A 247 48.59 -15.92 13.63
C ARG A 247 49.14 -15.59 15.03
N PHE A 248 48.24 -15.33 15.97
CA PHE A 248 48.62 -15.03 17.35
C PHE A 248 49.30 -16.24 18.03
N SER A 249 48.68 -17.41 17.92
CA SER A 249 49.22 -18.64 18.48
C SER A 249 50.58 -18.98 17.89
N SER A 250 50.79 -18.91 16.59
CA SER A 250 52.07 -19.19 15.95
C SER A 250 53.19 -18.23 16.37
N ARG A 251 52.88 -16.92 16.52
CA ARG A 251 53.86 -15.94 17.03
C ARG A 251 54.24 -16.17 18.49
N PHE A 252 53.25 -16.53 19.31
CA PHE A 252 53.50 -16.75 20.74
C PHE A 252 54.42 -17.96 20.97
N PHE A 253 54.18 -19.06 20.23
CA PHE A 253 55.02 -20.28 20.41
C PHE A 253 56.40 -20.19 19.74
N VAL A 254 56.56 -19.39 18.68
CA VAL A 254 57.90 -19.12 18.09
C VAL A 254 58.76 -18.25 19.01
N SER A 255 58.16 -17.39 19.85
CA SER A 255 58.86 -16.52 20.78
C SER A 255 59.32 -17.21 22.06
N ILE A 256 58.86 -18.45 22.34
CA ILE A 256 59.20 -19.23 23.56
C ILE A 256 60.26 -20.29 23.27
N ASN A 257 60.60 -20.54 22.01
CA ASN A 257 61.71 -21.40 21.59
C ASN A 257 62.96 -20.61 21.17
#